data_e035a8b4c9659f07980eb7ced3caa486
#
_entry.id   e035a8b4c9659f07980eb7ced3caa486
#
_cell.length_a   1.000
_cell.length_b   1.000
_cell.length_c   1.000
_cell.angle_alpha   90.00
_cell.angle_beta   90.00
_cell.angle_gamma   90.00
#
_symmetry.space_group_name_H-M   'P 1'
#
loop_
_entity.id
_entity.type
_entity.pdbx_description
1 polymer ?
#
loop_
_entity_poly.entity_id
_entity_poly.type
_entity_poly.pdbx_seq_one_letter_code
_entity_poly.pdbx_strand_id
1 'polypeptide(L)'
;MVRIYFRRNTAMSLASQPVGRRERGKQDKLERIIAAAGELFAAHGVDEVTTQQIADKADIGAGTLFLYAKTKGELLLLVQNVHYAEALERGRAGAESVPGVLDAVLAIVRPIVECNRAQIDNGRTYLREMVFGDPEELRHGEALTIVAQTEEVIAAVLSRDERLTAGDAATLARIVSAVMFLSMAASVNIALSIDEIVQDIRGQIGVLLRP
;
A
#
# COMPACT_ATOMS: atom_id res chain seq x y z
N MET A 1 1.81 14.99 -21.23
CA MET A 1 0.88 15.99 -20.64
C MET A 1 -0.53 15.39 -20.68
N VAL A 2 -0.89 14.60 -19.67
CA VAL A 2 -2.20 13.93 -19.57
C VAL A 2 -3.06 14.75 -18.62
N ARG A 3 -4.10 15.35 -19.16
CA ARG A 3 -5.09 16.14 -18.42
C ARG A 3 -6.11 15.18 -17.80
N ILE A 4 -6.06 14.96 -16.49
CA ILE A 4 -7.12 14.27 -15.77
C ILE A 4 -8.20 15.28 -15.43
N TYR A 5 -9.40 15.08 -15.96
CA TYR A 5 -10.59 15.87 -15.66
C TYR A 5 -11.16 15.47 -14.30
N PHE A 6 -10.99 16.30 -13.30
CA PHE A 6 -11.79 16.24 -12.07
C PHE A 6 -13.18 16.81 -12.34
N ARG A 7 -14.20 15.96 -12.39
CA ARG A 7 -15.59 16.40 -12.26
C ARG A 7 -15.90 16.58 -10.77
N ARG A 8 -16.18 17.83 -10.37
CA ARG A 8 -16.85 18.13 -9.09
C ARG A 8 -18.19 17.40 -9.07
N ASN A 9 -18.37 16.46 -8.18
CA ASN A 9 -19.63 15.77 -7.96
C ASN A 9 -20.39 16.50 -6.86
N THR A 10 -21.42 17.23 -7.29
CA THR A 10 -22.47 17.81 -6.43
C THR A 10 -23.20 16.66 -5.75
N ALA A 11 -23.34 16.75 -4.43
CA ALA A 11 -24.05 15.78 -3.62
C ALA A 11 -25.50 15.62 -4.11
N MET A 12 -25.75 14.54 -4.82
CA MET A 12 -27.09 14.03 -5.07
C MET A 12 -27.17 12.67 -4.38
N SER A 13 -28.01 12.60 -3.35
CA SER A 13 -28.38 11.37 -2.64
C SER A 13 -28.90 10.36 -3.69
N LEU A 14 -28.00 9.46 -4.12
CA LEU A 14 -28.39 8.28 -4.86
C LEU A 14 -28.64 7.18 -3.82
N ALA A 15 -29.91 6.89 -3.58
CA ALA A 15 -30.34 5.66 -2.95
C ALA A 15 -29.58 4.51 -3.62
N SER A 16 -28.76 3.78 -2.84
CA SER A 16 -27.97 2.65 -3.32
C SER A 16 -28.90 1.64 -3.97
N GLN A 17 -28.80 1.48 -5.28
CA GLN A 17 -29.48 0.38 -5.96
C GLN A 17 -28.97 -0.93 -5.37
N PRO A 18 -29.84 -1.90 -5.07
CA PRO A 18 -29.41 -3.17 -4.50
C PRO A 18 -28.45 -3.86 -5.48
N VAL A 19 -27.23 -4.09 -5.03
CA VAL A 19 -26.19 -4.84 -5.78
C VAL A 19 -26.80 -6.17 -6.23
N GLY A 20 -26.77 -6.45 -7.51
CA GLY A 20 -27.38 -7.64 -8.11
C GLY A 20 -26.81 -8.93 -7.49
N ARG A 21 -27.61 -10.02 -7.45
CA ARG A 21 -27.19 -11.33 -6.89
C ARG A 21 -25.87 -11.83 -7.48
N ARG A 22 -25.63 -11.57 -8.78
CA ARG A 22 -24.40 -11.97 -9.49
C ARG A 22 -23.18 -11.18 -9.00
N GLU A 23 -23.34 -9.90 -8.76
CA GLU A 23 -22.26 -9.03 -8.29
C GLU A 23 -21.91 -9.34 -6.83
N ARG A 24 -22.90 -9.60 -5.97
CA ARG A 24 -22.66 -10.10 -4.60
C ARG A 24 -21.87 -11.40 -4.61
N GLY A 25 -22.27 -12.39 -5.43
CA GLY A 25 -21.52 -13.65 -5.52
C GLY A 25 -20.11 -13.52 -6.10
N LYS A 26 -19.82 -12.46 -6.87
CA LYS A 26 -18.46 -12.13 -7.32
C LYS A 26 -17.64 -11.51 -6.18
N GLN A 27 -18.26 -10.60 -5.43
CA GLN A 27 -17.63 -9.97 -4.27
C GLN A 27 -17.31 -11.00 -3.16
N ASP A 28 -18.27 -11.88 -2.82
CA ASP A 28 -18.07 -12.95 -1.84
C ASP A 28 -16.89 -13.88 -2.20
N LYS A 29 -16.73 -14.18 -3.50
CA LYS A 29 -15.59 -14.98 -3.99
C LYS A 29 -14.28 -14.22 -3.85
N LEU A 30 -14.26 -12.94 -4.21
CA LEU A 30 -13.07 -12.09 -4.09
C LEU A 30 -12.61 -12.02 -2.63
N GLU A 31 -13.52 -11.83 -1.69
CA GLU A 31 -13.22 -11.78 -0.25
C GLU A 31 -12.64 -13.10 0.25
N ARG A 32 -13.21 -14.25 -0.18
CA ARG A 32 -12.65 -15.57 0.16
C ARG A 32 -11.26 -15.78 -0.41
N ILE A 33 -10.99 -15.32 -1.64
CA ILE A 33 -9.66 -15.39 -2.26
C ILE A 33 -8.66 -14.56 -1.46
N ILE A 34 -9.01 -13.32 -1.10
CA ILE A 34 -8.15 -12.43 -0.31
C ILE A 34 -7.83 -13.06 1.04
N ALA A 35 -8.83 -13.56 1.75
CA ALA A 35 -8.65 -14.22 3.04
C ALA A 35 -7.75 -15.46 2.93
N ALA A 36 -8.05 -16.37 1.99
CA ALA A 36 -7.31 -17.60 1.81
C ALA A 36 -5.84 -17.34 1.40
N ALA A 37 -5.61 -16.45 0.44
CA ALA A 37 -4.27 -16.07 0.00
C ALA A 37 -3.50 -15.35 1.12
N GLY A 38 -4.15 -14.42 1.83
CA GLY A 38 -3.56 -13.69 2.95
C GLY A 38 -3.06 -14.61 4.05
N GLU A 39 -3.88 -15.55 4.50
CA GLU A 39 -3.49 -16.52 5.52
C GLU A 39 -2.33 -17.43 5.07
N LEU A 40 -2.37 -17.92 3.84
CA LEU A 40 -1.31 -18.79 3.31
C LEU A 40 0.00 -18.04 3.13
N PHE A 41 -0.04 -16.82 2.57
CA PHE A 41 1.15 -15.99 2.39
C PHE A 41 1.74 -15.53 3.73
N ALA A 42 0.92 -15.23 4.72
CA ALA A 42 1.40 -14.88 6.06
C ALA A 42 2.11 -16.06 6.75
N ALA A 43 1.58 -17.28 6.55
CA ALA A 43 2.12 -18.48 7.21
C ALA A 43 3.38 -19.03 6.52
N HIS A 44 3.47 -18.97 5.19
CA HIS A 44 4.49 -19.69 4.42
C HIS A 44 5.32 -18.80 3.48
N GLY A 45 4.94 -17.55 3.28
CA GLY A 45 5.52 -16.69 2.25
C GLY A 45 4.99 -17.01 0.84
N VAL A 46 5.05 -16.01 -0.04
CA VAL A 46 4.47 -16.12 -1.39
C VAL A 46 5.13 -17.20 -2.24
N ASP A 47 6.42 -17.46 -2.07
CA ASP A 47 7.16 -18.40 -2.92
C ASP A 47 6.77 -19.86 -2.64
N GLU A 48 6.48 -20.20 -1.39
CA GLU A 48 6.12 -21.55 -0.96
C GLU A 48 4.64 -21.93 -1.19
N VAL A 49 3.78 -20.95 -1.49
CA VAL A 49 2.34 -21.16 -1.69
C VAL A 49 2.03 -21.37 -3.16
N THR A 50 1.20 -22.38 -3.46
CA THR A 50 0.70 -22.63 -4.82
C THR A 50 -0.68 -22.01 -5.03
N THR A 51 -1.01 -21.67 -6.29
CA THR A 51 -2.35 -21.20 -6.67
C THR A 51 -3.45 -22.26 -6.40
N GLN A 52 -3.10 -23.55 -6.46
CA GLN A 52 -4.03 -24.64 -6.14
C GLN A 52 -4.41 -24.61 -4.65
N GLN A 53 -3.42 -24.46 -3.75
CA GLN A 53 -3.69 -24.35 -2.30
C GLN A 53 -4.59 -23.17 -1.98
N ILE A 54 -4.39 -22.02 -2.67
CA ILE A 54 -5.26 -20.85 -2.50
C ILE A 54 -6.68 -21.15 -2.98
N ALA A 55 -6.84 -21.76 -4.16
CA ALA A 55 -8.13 -22.10 -4.71
C ALA A 55 -8.90 -23.09 -3.81
N ASP A 56 -8.23 -24.14 -3.33
CA ASP A 56 -8.80 -25.14 -2.42
C ASP A 56 -9.25 -24.49 -1.11
N LYS A 57 -8.40 -23.64 -0.52
CA LYS A 57 -8.72 -22.93 0.73
C LYS A 57 -9.85 -21.93 0.57
N ALA A 58 -9.95 -21.29 -0.61
CA ALA A 58 -11.03 -20.34 -0.93
C ALA A 58 -12.33 -21.04 -1.35
N ASP A 59 -12.36 -22.38 -1.43
CA ASP A 59 -13.47 -23.18 -1.93
C ASP A 59 -13.95 -22.72 -3.31
N ILE A 60 -13.00 -22.64 -4.27
CA ILE A 60 -13.24 -22.32 -5.67
C ILE A 60 -12.40 -23.20 -6.59
N GLY A 61 -12.80 -23.35 -7.84
CA GLY A 61 -11.96 -23.99 -8.86
C GLY A 61 -10.76 -23.12 -9.23
N ALA A 62 -9.60 -23.72 -9.48
CA ALA A 62 -8.37 -23.01 -9.88
C ALA A 62 -8.59 -22.10 -11.11
N GLY A 63 -9.39 -22.53 -12.10
CA GLY A 63 -9.78 -21.70 -13.23
C GLY A 63 -10.57 -20.43 -12.84
N THR A 64 -11.31 -20.48 -11.73
CA THR A 64 -12.01 -19.31 -11.19
C THR A 64 -11.02 -18.32 -10.56
N LEU A 65 -9.97 -18.81 -9.89
CA LEU A 65 -8.93 -17.97 -9.28
C LEU A 65 -8.27 -17.08 -10.34
N PHE A 66 -7.95 -17.65 -11.51
CA PHE A 66 -7.31 -16.92 -12.62
C PHE A 66 -8.18 -15.81 -13.25
N LEU A 67 -9.48 -15.76 -12.94
CA LEU A 67 -10.34 -14.61 -13.31
C LEU A 67 -10.12 -13.38 -12.41
N TYR A 68 -9.50 -13.56 -11.24
CA TYR A 68 -9.24 -12.49 -10.28
C TYR A 68 -7.78 -12.04 -10.25
N ALA A 69 -6.85 -12.94 -10.55
CA ALA A 69 -5.42 -12.66 -10.68
C ALA A 69 -4.79 -13.72 -11.58
N LYS A 70 -3.97 -13.31 -12.54
CA LYS A 70 -3.35 -14.20 -13.54
C LYS A 70 -2.06 -14.84 -13.02
N THR A 71 -1.40 -14.14 -12.08
CA THR A 71 -0.12 -14.57 -11.51
C THR A 71 -0.18 -14.59 -9.98
N LYS A 72 0.79 -15.27 -9.38
CA LYS A 72 0.98 -15.27 -7.93
C LYS A 72 1.37 -13.87 -7.41
N GLY A 73 2.11 -13.10 -8.22
CA GLY A 73 2.44 -11.70 -7.92
C GLY A 73 1.19 -10.81 -7.86
N GLU A 74 0.27 -10.94 -8.81
CA GLU A 74 -1.02 -10.23 -8.77
C GLU A 74 -1.88 -10.62 -7.57
N LEU A 75 -1.87 -11.90 -7.16
CA LEU A 75 -2.54 -12.32 -5.93
C LEU A 75 -1.93 -11.68 -4.70
N LEU A 76 -0.60 -11.55 -4.67
CA LEU A 76 0.09 -10.86 -3.59
C LEU A 76 -0.28 -9.37 -3.57
N LEU A 77 -0.28 -8.70 -4.73
CA LEU A 77 -0.73 -7.30 -4.84
C LEU A 77 -2.17 -7.15 -4.35
N LEU A 78 -3.08 -8.04 -4.77
CA LEU A 78 -4.48 -8.02 -4.35
C LEU A 78 -4.65 -8.07 -2.83
N VAL A 79 -3.91 -8.96 -2.16
CA VAL A 79 -3.95 -9.10 -0.69
C VAL A 79 -3.28 -7.91 -0.01
N GLN A 80 -2.08 -7.56 -0.45
CA GLN A 80 -1.28 -6.55 0.22
C GLN A 80 -1.82 -5.14 0.02
N ASN A 81 -2.44 -4.81 -1.13
CA ASN A 81 -3.05 -3.51 -1.36
C ASN A 81 -4.09 -3.16 -0.27
N VAL A 82 -4.86 -4.15 0.21
CA VAL A 82 -5.80 -3.95 1.32
C VAL A 82 -5.05 -3.57 2.60
N HIS A 83 -4.01 -4.32 2.95
CA HIS A 83 -3.24 -4.08 4.17
C HIS A 83 -2.47 -2.77 4.14
N TYR A 84 -1.91 -2.38 2.97
CA TYR A 84 -1.23 -1.09 2.81
C TYR A 84 -2.21 0.09 2.88
N ALA A 85 -3.40 -0.02 2.30
CA ALA A 85 -4.43 1.00 2.42
C ALA A 85 -4.87 1.20 3.90
N GLU A 86 -5.06 0.11 4.64
CA GLU A 86 -5.35 0.15 6.08
C GLU A 86 -4.19 0.74 6.89
N ALA A 87 -2.94 0.40 6.54
CA ALA A 87 -1.76 0.96 7.19
C ALA A 87 -1.66 2.48 6.97
N LEU A 88 -1.93 2.95 5.74
CA LEU A 88 -1.98 4.37 5.41
C LEU A 88 -3.05 5.10 6.24
N GLU A 89 -4.26 4.55 6.35
CA GLU A 89 -5.33 5.16 7.15
C GLU A 89 -4.97 5.24 8.64
N ARG A 90 -4.35 4.19 9.20
CA ARG A 90 -3.82 4.25 10.59
C ARG A 90 -2.75 5.33 10.74
N GLY A 91 -1.84 5.44 9.77
CA GLY A 91 -0.79 6.46 9.76
C GLY A 91 -1.35 7.87 9.66
N ARG A 92 -2.33 8.09 8.78
CA ARG A 92 -3.01 9.37 8.61
C ARG A 92 -3.68 9.81 9.90
N ALA A 93 -4.48 8.93 10.51
CA ALA A 93 -5.14 9.23 11.78
C ALA A 93 -4.13 9.49 12.91
N GLY A 94 -3.03 8.71 12.98
CA GLY A 94 -1.97 8.91 13.96
C GLY A 94 -1.26 10.26 13.81
N ALA A 95 -1.06 10.74 12.58
CA ALA A 95 -0.37 11.99 12.29
C ALA A 95 -1.19 13.25 12.66
N GLU A 96 -2.52 13.16 12.77
CA GLU A 96 -3.39 14.32 13.05
C GLU A 96 -3.06 15.00 14.38
N SER A 97 -2.76 14.22 15.41
CA SER A 97 -2.50 14.69 16.77
C SER A 97 -1.02 15.00 17.06
N VAL A 98 -0.12 14.75 16.11
CA VAL A 98 1.33 14.95 16.29
C VAL A 98 1.72 16.35 15.84
N PRO A 99 2.23 17.23 16.73
CA PRO A 99 2.49 18.63 16.37
C PRO A 99 3.76 18.82 15.52
N GLY A 100 4.79 17.99 15.71
CA GLY A 100 6.07 18.07 15.00
C GLY A 100 5.98 17.47 13.60
N VAL A 101 6.37 18.23 12.56
CA VAL A 101 6.27 17.78 11.15
C VAL A 101 7.00 16.46 10.91
N LEU A 102 8.25 16.33 11.37
CA LEU A 102 9.03 15.08 11.22
C LEU A 102 8.34 13.91 11.94
N ASP A 103 7.89 14.11 13.18
CA ASP A 103 7.24 13.06 13.95
C ASP A 103 5.88 12.67 13.35
N ALA A 104 5.14 13.63 12.79
CA ALA A 104 3.89 13.37 12.08
C ALA A 104 4.11 12.59 10.77
N VAL A 105 5.17 12.89 10.01
CA VAL A 105 5.57 12.07 8.85
C VAL A 105 5.90 10.65 9.28
N LEU A 106 6.64 10.49 10.38
CA LEU A 106 6.98 9.15 10.89
C LEU A 106 5.77 8.38 11.44
N ALA A 107 4.75 9.07 11.92
CA ALA A 107 3.47 8.44 12.29
C ALA A 107 2.75 7.82 11.08
N ILE A 108 2.96 8.39 9.87
CA ILE A 108 2.46 7.80 8.61
C ILE A 108 3.37 6.64 8.17
N VAL A 109 4.67 6.82 8.22
CA VAL A 109 5.68 5.85 7.74
C VAL A 109 5.64 4.54 8.53
N ARG A 110 5.57 4.62 9.87
CA ARG A 110 5.66 3.45 10.75
C ARG A 110 4.66 2.34 10.43
N PRO A 111 3.34 2.57 10.34
CA PRO A 111 2.38 1.51 10.01
C PRO A 111 2.62 0.87 8.64
N ILE A 112 3.16 1.62 7.67
CA ILE A 112 3.52 1.12 6.34
C ILE A 112 4.73 0.19 6.43
N VAL A 113 5.76 0.57 7.19
CA VAL A 113 6.93 -0.28 7.46
C VAL A 113 6.50 -1.56 8.21
N GLU A 114 5.65 -1.44 9.23
CA GLU A 114 5.09 -2.58 9.96
C GLU A 114 4.33 -3.54 9.03
N CYS A 115 3.49 -3.02 8.15
CA CYS A 115 2.77 -3.80 7.15
C CYS A 115 3.74 -4.55 6.22
N ASN A 116 4.76 -3.86 5.69
CA ASN A 116 5.76 -4.47 4.81
C ASN A 116 6.57 -5.56 5.52
N ARG A 117 6.89 -5.35 6.79
CA ARG A 117 7.77 -6.22 7.58
C ARG A 117 7.04 -7.35 8.32
N ALA A 118 5.71 -7.41 8.24
CA ALA A 118 4.92 -8.48 8.85
C ALA A 118 5.34 -9.87 8.32
N GLN A 119 5.68 -9.96 7.04
CA GLN A 119 6.38 -11.09 6.42
C GLN A 119 7.36 -10.52 5.37
N ILE A 120 8.65 -10.65 5.65
CA ILE A 120 9.73 -9.93 4.95
C ILE A 120 9.76 -10.24 3.45
N ASP A 121 9.65 -11.52 3.08
CA ASP A 121 9.74 -11.93 1.67
C ASP A 121 8.52 -11.48 0.87
N ASN A 122 7.33 -11.54 1.47
CA ASN A 122 6.12 -10.98 0.87
C ASN A 122 6.23 -9.47 0.66
N GLY A 123 6.71 -8.74 1.67
CA GLY A 123 6.89 -7.30 1.59
C GLY A 123 7.87 -6.90 0.49
N ARG A 124 9.00 -7.59 0.38
CA ARG A 124 10.00 -7.35 -0.67
C ARG A 124 9.47 -7.71 -2.06
N THR A 125 8.77 -8.83 -2.17
CA THR A 125 8.14 -9.22 -3.44
C THR A 125 7.05 -8.22 -3.83
N TYR A 126 6.22 -7.75 -2.90
CA TYR A 126 5.24 -6.69 -3.16
C TYR A 126 5.90 -5.42 -3.72
N LEU A 127 6.98 -4.93 -3.09
CA LEU A 127 7.69 -3.74 -3.55
C LEU A 127 8.30 -3.96 -4.95
N ARG A 128 8.81 -5.15 -5.26
CA ARG A 128 9.31 -5.49 -6.59
C ARG A 128 8.19 -5.48 -7.62
N GLU A 129 7.06 -6.15 -7.35
CA GLU A 129 5.92 -6.17 -8.25
C GLU A 129 5.33 -4.76 -8.46
N MET A 130 5.27 -3.94 -7.40
CA MET A 130 4.80 -2.56 -7.47
C MET A 130 5.67 -1.68 -8.40
N VAL A 131 7.00 -1.86 -8.38
CA VAL A 131 7.92 -1.01 -9.18
C VAL A 131 8.11 -1.55 -10.59
N PHE A 132 8.21 -2.87 -10.75
CA PHE A 132 8.60 -3.53 -11.99
C PHE A 132 7.51 -4.40 -12.62
N GLY A 133 6.31 -4.41 -12.03
CA GLY A 133 5.16 -5.14 -12.56
C GLY A 133 4.60 -4.52 -13.83
N ASP A 134 3.62 -5.19 -14.42
CA ASP A 134 2.97 -4.73 -15.65
C ASP A 134 2.06 -3.52 -15.35
N PRO A 135 2.32 -2.33 -15.91
CA PRO A 135 1.51 -1.14 -15.66
C PRO A 135 0.06 -1.24 -16.18
N GLU A 136 -0.22 -2.18 -17.07
CA GLU A 136 -1.57 -2.47 -17.60
C GLU A 136 -2.40 -3.34 -16.63
N GLU A 137 -1.76 -3.91 -15.61
CA GLU A 137 -2.41 -4.76 -14.63
C GLU A 137 -3.19 -3.94 -13.60
N LEU A 138 -4.46 -4.35 -13.35
CA LEU A 138 -5.36 -3.65 -12.42
C LEU A 138 -4.78 -3.54 -11.01
N ARG A 139 -4.20 -4.63 -10.49
CA ARG A 139 -3.67 -4.66 -9.11
C ARG A 139 -2.40 -3.83 -8.95
N HIS A 140 -1.60 -3.75 -10.00
CA HIS A 140 -0.47 -2.83 -10.07
C HIS A 140 -0.94 -1.37 -10.04
N GLY A 141 -1.95 -0.99 -10.85
CA GLY A 141 -2.54 0.34 -10.82
C GLY A 141 -3.13 0.72 -9.45
N GLU A 142 -3.76 -0.23 -8.75
CA GLU A 142 -4.22 -0.04 -7.37
C GLU A 142 -3.05 0.22 -6.40
N ALA A 143 -1.95 -0.53 -6.50
CA ALA A 143 -0.75 -0.31 -5.69
C ALA A 143 -0.16 1.09 -5.91
N LEU A 144 -0.02 1.52 -7.17
CA LEU A 144 0.44 2.87 -7.50
C LEU A 144 -0.50 3.97 -6.99
N THR A 145 -1.81 3.70 -6.94
CA THR A 145 -2.77 4.62 -6.34
C THR A 145 -2.53 4.79 -4.84
N ILE A 146 -2.23 3.71 -4.12
CA ILE A 146 -1.90 3.77 -2.69
C ILE A 146 -0.60 4.55 -2.46
N VAL A 147 0.40 4.39 -3.34
CA VAL A 147 1.63 5.21 -3.29
C VAL A 147 1.30 6.69 -3.46
N ALA A 148 0.51 7.05 -4.46
CA ALA A 148 0.12 8.45 -4.70
C ALA A 148 -0.66 9.03 -3.51
N GLN A 149 -1.60 8.27 -2.92
CA GLN A 149 -2.31 8.67 -1.71
C GLN A 149 -1.37 8.85 -0.50
N THR A 150 -0.38 7.97 -0.35
CA THR A 150 0.65 8.10 0.69
C THR A 150 1.43 9.39 0.53
N GLU A 151 1.86 9.72 -0.69
CA GLU A 151 2.56 10.96 -1.00
C GLU A 151 1.68 12.21 -0.74
N GLU A 152 0.39 12.15 -1.08
CA GLU A 152 -0.56 13.23 -0.78
C GLU A 152 -0.70 13.46 0.73
N VAL A 153 -0.84 12.41 1.53
CA VAL A 153 -0.95 12.51 3.00
C VAL A 153 0.34 13.05 3.61
N ILE A 154 1.50 12.58 3.16
CA ILE A 154 2.80 13.10 3.61
C ILE A 154 2.96 14.56 3.21
N ALA A 155 2.62 14.95 1.98
CA ALA A 155 2.70 16.34 1.51
C ALA A 155 1.80 17.28 2.34
N ALA A 156 0.61 16.82 2.72
CA ALA A 156 -0.29 17.59 3.59
C ALA A 156 0.32 17.84 4.98
N VAL A 157 1.02 16.85 5.55
CA VAL A 157 1.76 17.02 6.82
C VAL A 157 2.96 17.95 6.65
N LEU A 158 3.75 17.79 5.58
CA LEU A 158 4.89 18.67 5.29
C LEU A 158 4.48 20.12 5.08
N SER A 159 3.30 20.37 4.50
CA SER A 159 2.74 21.72 4.31
C SER A 159 2.36 22.44 5.62
N ARG A 160 2.47 21.78 6.78
CA ARG A 160 2.39 22.45 8.11
C ARG A 160 3.62 23.31 8.41
N ASP A 161 4.73 23.07 7.71
CA ASP A 161 5.94 23.90 7.77
C ASP A 161 5.80 25.08 6.81
N GLU A 162 5.60 26.27 7.34
CA GLU A 162 5.40 27.50 6.57
C GLU A 162 6.60 27.88 5.67
N ARG A 163 7.76 27.26 5.88
CA ARG A 163 8.96 27.45 5.05
C ARG A 163 8.85 26.73 3.70
N LEU A 164 7.96 25.75 3.58
CA LEU A 164 7.79 24.92 2.37
C LEU A 164 6.66 25.47 1.51
N THR A 165 6.90 25.60 0.21
CA THR A 165 5.82 25.78 -0.75
C THR A 165 5.06 24.45 -0.95
N ALA A 166 3.84 24.50 -1.47
CA ALA A 166 3.09 23.30 -1.82
C ALA A 166 3.85 22.38 -2.82
N GLY A 167 4.64 22.98 -3.73
CA GLY A 167 5.48 22.25 -4.69
C GLY A 167 6.66 21.56 -4.00
N ASP A 168 7.28 22.22 -3.01
CA ASP A 168 8.37 21.62 -2.23
C ASP A 168 7.84 20.48 -1.37
N ALA A 169 6.70 20.66 -0.69
CA ALA A 169 6.06 19.63 0.11
C ALA A 169 5.73 18.37 -0.73
N ALA A 170 5.18 18.54 -1.94
CA ALA A 170 4.91 17.44 -2.86
C ALA A 170 6.19 16.74 -3.34
N THR A 171 7.27 17.50 -3.58
CA THR A 171 8.55 16.95 -3.98
C THR A 171 9.21 16.18 -2.84
N LEU A 172 9.20 16.74 -1.62
CA LEU A 172 9.72 16.07 -0.43
C LEU A 172 8.93 14.80 -0.10
N ALA A 173 7.60 14.80 -0.27
CA ALA A 173 6.78 13.62 -0.07
C ALA A 173 7.23 12.45 -0.97
N ARG A 174 7.52 12.72 -2.24
CA ARG A 174 8.09 11.71 -3.16
C ARG A 174 9.47 11.24 -2.73
N ILE A 175 10.32 12.12 -2.22
CA ILE A 175 11.63 11.75 -1.68
C ILE A 175 11.45 10.84 -0.46
N VAL A 176 10.54 11.17 0.46
CA VAL A 176 10.21 10.33 1.62
C VAL A 176 9.72 8.95 1.17
N SER A 177 8.85 8.90 0.16
CA SER A 177 8.35 7.65 -0.42
C SER A 177 9.50 6.80 -0.99
N ALA A 178 10.44 7.41 -1.71
CA ALA A 178 11.62 6.74 -2.26
C ALA A 178 12.58 6.23 -1.17
N VAL A 179 12.84 7.03 -0.12
CA VAL A 179 13.64 6.63 1.04
C VAL A 179 12.99 5.44 1.74
N MET A 180 11.69 5.51 2.02
CA MET A 180 10.94 4.43 2.65
C MET A 180 10.99 3.14 1.83
N PHE A 181 10.74 3.24 0.52
CA PHE A 181 10.81 2.12 -0.41
C PHE A 181 12.20 1.44 -0.35
N LEU A 182 13.27 2.21 -0.51
CA LEU A 182 14.63 1.67 -0.53
C LEU A 182 15.01 1.05 0.83
N SER A 183 14.65 1.69 1.94
CA SER A 183 14.93 1.17 3.28
C SER A 183 14.24 -0.17 3.54
N MET A 184 13.02 -0.39 3.00
CA MET A 184 12.30 -1.66 3.11
C MET A 184 12.80 -2.73 2.13
N ALA A 185 13.17 -2.34 0.88
CA ALA A 185 13.52 -3.27 -0.18
C ALA A 185 14.97 -3.77 -0.12
N ALA A 186 15.90 -2.97 0.44
CA ALA A 186 17.32 -3.26 0.43
C ALA A 186 17.67 -4.54 1.18
N SER A 187 18.47 -5.39 0.54
CA SER A 187 18.89 -6.68 1.12
C SER A 187 19.74 -6.52 2.38
N VAL A 188 20.51 -5.44 2.48
CA VAL A 188 21.32 -5.12 3.66
C VAL A 188 20.48 -4.86 4.91
N ASN A 189 19.22 -4.52 4.75
CA ASN A 189 18.28 -4.20 5.83
C ASN A 189 17.40 -5.38 6.26
N ILE A 190 17.59 -6.57 5.68
CA ILE A 190 16.74 -7.74 5.98
C ILE A 190 16.72 -8.07 7.47
N ALA A 191 17.86 -7.98 8.14
CA ALA A 191 18.00 -8.32 9.55
C ALA A 191 17.58 -7.20 10.53
N LEU A 192 17.32 -5.98 10.01
CA LEU A 192 16.93 -4.86 10.84
C LEU A 192 15.51 -5.04 11.39
N SER A 193 15.30 -4.63 12.62
CA SER A 193 13.97 -4.50 13.22
C SER A 193 13.19 -3.34 12.60
N ILE A 194 11.88 -3.31 12.82
CA ILE A 194 11.02 -2.20 12.40
C ILE A 194 11.52 -0.87 12.98
N ASP A 195 11.92 -0.85 14.25
CA ASP A 195 12.41 0.36 14.91
C ASP A 195 13.71 0.86 14.29
N GLU A 196 14.66 -0.02 13.97
CA GLU A 196 15.89 0.36 13.29
C GLU A 196 15.64 0.93 11.91
N ILE A 197 14.74 0.34 11.12
CA ILE A 197 14.35 0.87 9.81
C ILE A 197 13.68 2.24 9.95
N VAL A 198 12.76 2.40 10.89
CA VAL A 198 12.08 3.70 11.12
C VAL A 198 13.07 4.77 11.60
N GLN A 199 14.03 4.41 12.44
CA GLN A 199 15.07 5.35 12.88
C GLN A 199 16.03 5.73 11.74
N ASP A 200 16.39 4.79 10.87
CA ASP A 200 17.19 5.10 9.67
C ASP A 200 16.45 6.08 8.76
N ILE A 201 15.17 5.79 8.46
CA ILE A 201 14.29 6.70 7.69
C ILE A 201 14.21 8.07 8.36
N ARG A 202 14.01 8.10 9.71
CA ARG A 202 14.01 9.36 10.50
C ARG A 202 15.28 10.18 10.29
N GLY A 203 16.44 9.51 10.35
CA GLY A 203 17.73 10.16 10.15
C GLY A 203 17.84 10.82 8.76
N GLN A 204 17.46 10.10 7.73
CA GLN A 204 17.49 10.56 6.33
C GLN A 204 16.52 11.74 6.10
N ILE A 205 15.26 11.59 6.51
CA ILE A 205 14.24 12.65 6.36
C ILE A 205 14.60 13.87 7.20
N GLY A 206 15.13 13.67 8.42
CA GLY A 206 15.53 14.75 9.32
C GLY A 206 16.60 15.66 8.73
N VAL A 207 17.46 15.18 7.84
CA VAL A 207 18.44 16.01 7.11
C VAL A 207 17.75 16.94 6.13
N LEU A 208 16.67 16.46 5.47
CA LEU A 208 15.93 17.23 4.45
C LEU A 208 15.07 18.34 5.08
N LEU A 209 14.69 18.21 6.35
CA LEU A 209 13.81 19.14 7.07
C LEU A 209 14.57 20.09 8.02
N ARG A 210 15.89 20.08 7.98
CA ARG A 210 16.71 21.05 8.75
C ARG A 210 16.50 22.48 8.23
N PRO A 211 16.56 23.48 9.14
CA PRO A 211 16.52 24.89 8.73
C PRO A 211 17.75 25.28 7.90
#